data_98c6a6afe7b640e5337eeb7652f4a59c
#
_entry.id   98c6a6afe7b640e5337eeb7652f4a59c
#
_cell.length_a   1.000
_cell.length_b   1.000
_cell.length_c   1.000
_cell.angle_alpha   90.00
_cell.angle_beta   90.00
_cell.angle_gamma   90.00
#
_symmetry.space_group_name_H-M   'P 1'
#
loop_
_entity.id
_entity.type
_entity.pdbx_description
1 polymer ?
#
loop_
_entity_poly.entity_id
_entity_poly.type
_entity_poly.pdbx_seq_one_letter_code
_entity_poly.pdbx_strand_id
1 'polypeptide(L)'
;MKKLSIPLLILLFSAQISGEIFSQKAETLFQRALAHYNQDKLSDARNGFIELIGQHPPNQRTSAARFMLVKSHYKLKAYDLALDEAIALQHHYPRSRYISETDLIIGDCYFHQHQIYNAATQYARVITSRADIRTKARAADRLGQLSGSENLTNAEVENLKTDFNRATIDEAIAFGKAHWHIKFGDLKMGNKYLSFFLDHHPNGQFAAHARQILMRAAPSPQPAPEPKNARYKIGVIAPLGTPSGEDLRNGITLARDRNLLTSHDQVELIFEDSEGDPIRAARAAQHLVEEREVLAIIGALTSAETTPIATMLSAKKVPLVAPTASDDGIASLSPYVFQVNATPGAQGRHIAEHAVNKQGLRTLASLASRDDYGRSIAREFATRAEDLGAEVLIQEWYEPGTTDYRRQFERIRSAGLALQAPDDLASEIDSLILGNIRVAPPPPVIVDPDTVQLEVVEALDGILIAGGAEDILLIAPQFHSALVSSQVLGSDGWNHDQVARDGGNYVDGAVFVAKYYDQSGLESVQNFVNAYRSRFGKEQNIVAALGYDAMLSILHGINAGGTTRDLLRDRLETLTNIPGATGQISFGKGHRENSGMYLLTIRNRRIELYQK
;
A
#
# COMPACT_ATOMS: atom_id res chain seq x y z
N MET A 1 -41.07 -46.08 -4.54
CA MET A 1 -40.03 -45.15 -5.05
C MET A 1 -40.71 -44.22 -6.05
N LYS A 2 -41.05 -42.99 -5.61
CA LYS A 2 -41.72 -41.99 -6.47
C LYS A 2 -40.62 -41.31 -7.32
N LYS A 3 -40.77 -41.38 -8.66
CA LYS A 3 -39.94 -40.66 -9.63
C LYS A 3 -40.16 -39.16 -9.43
N LEU A 4 -39.16 -38.45 -8.94
CA LEU A 4 -39.13 -36.97 -9.00
C LEU A 4 -39.05 -36.59 -10.48
N SER A 5 -40.03 -35.81 -10.93
CA SER A 5 -40.16 -35.42 -12.33
C SER A 5 -39.08 -34.43 -12.76
N ILE A 6 -38.46 -34.71 -13.88
CA ILE A 6 -37.40 -33.91 -14.55
C ILE A 6 -37.72 -32.37 -14.60
N PRO A 7 -38.98 -31.89 -14.74
CA PRO A 7 -39.26 -30.46 -14.74
C PRO A 7 -38.95 -29.73 -13.41
N LEU A 8 -38.95 -30.40 -12.26
CA LEU A 8 -38.64 -29.78 -10.97
C LEU A 8 -37.15 -29.55 -10.81
N LEU A 9 -36.29 -30.41 -11.40
CA LEU A 9 -34.84 -30.26 -11.39
C LEU A 9 -34.38 -29.10 -12.29
N ILE A 10 -35.02 -28.89 -13.45
CA ILE A 10 -34.73 -27.81 -14.39
C ILE A 10 -35.15 -26.45 -13.78
N LEU A 11 -36.25 -26.39 -13.04
CA LEU A 11 -36.66 -25.16 -12.33
C LEU A 11 -35.73 -24.80 -11.17
N LEU A 12 -35.19 -25.79 -10.45
CA LEU A 12 -34.19 -25.55 -9.39
C LEU A 12 -32.83 -25.11 -9.95
N PHE A 13 -32.41 -25.69 -11.08
CA PHE A 13 -31.16 -25.31 -11.75
C PHE A 13 -31.25 -23.91 -12.39
N SER A 14 -32.40 -23.58 -13.02
CA SER A 14 -32.60 -22.24 -13.58
C SER A 14 -32.72 -21.15 -12.49
N ALA A 15 -33.29 -21.47 -11.32
CA ALA A 15 -33.33 -20.55 -10.19
C ALA A 15 -31.96 -20.32 -9.56
N GLN A 16 -31.08 -21.34 -9.49
CA GLN A 16 -29.70 -21.19 -9.02
C GLN A 16 -28.85 -20.34 -9.97
N ILE A 17 -28.91 -20.62 -11.28
CA ILE A 17 -28.18 -19.84 -12.30
C ILE A 17 -28.67 -18.38 -12.33
N SER A 18 -29.97 -18.16 -12.21
CA SER A 18 -30.52 -16.80 -12.12
C SER A 18 -30.06 -16.07 -10.86
N GLY A 19 -29.98 -16.75 -9.71
CA GLY A 19 -29.50 -16.21 -8.45
C GLY A 19 -28.01 -15.82 -8.49
N GLU A 20 -27.16 -16.62 -9.12
CA GLU A 20 -25.74 -16.33 -9.30
C GLU A 20 -25.50 -15.13 -10.24
N ILE A 21 -26.20 -15.07 -11.37
CA ILE A 21 -26.12 -13.94 -12.32
C ILE A 21 -26.60 -12.64 -11.68
N PHE A 22 -27.67 -12.67 -10.88
CA PHE A 22 -28.15 -11.50 -10.15
C PHE A 22 -27.16 -11.05 -9.08
N SER A 23 -26.53 -11.97 -8.35
CA SER A 23 -25.50 -11.68 -7.36
C SER A 23 -24.27 -11.01 -7.99
N GLN A 24 -23.84 -11.48 -9.14
CA GLN A 24 -22.68 -10.95 -9.86
C GLN A 24 -22.93 -9.54 -10.42
N LYS A 25 -24.13 -9.25 -10.92
CA LYS A 25 -24.52 -7.91 -11.35
C LYS A 25 -24.58 -6.93 -10.19
N ALA A 26 -25.14 -7.32 -9.05
CA ALA A 26 -25.20 -6.50 -7.84
C ALA A 26 -23.79 -6.19 -7.30
N GLU A 27 -22.88 -7.17 -7.33
CA GLU A 27 -21.48 -6.96 -6.94
C GLU A 27 -20.78 -5.96 -7.87
N THR A 28 -20.93 -6.09 -9.18
CA THR A 28 -20.34 -5.16 -10.16
C THR A 28 -20.85 -3.73 -9.97
N LEU A 29 -22.16 -3.56 -9.73
CA LEU A 29 -22.73 -2.24 -9.42
C LEU A 29 -22.18 -1.68 -8.11
N PHE A 30 -22.05 -2.51 -7.07
CA PHE A 30 -21.49 -2.10 -5.80
C PHE A 30 -20.05 -1.61 -5.95
N GLN A 31 -19.20 -2.37 -6.62
CA GLN A 31 -17.79 -2.01 -6.82
C GLN A 31 -17.64 -0.72 -7.65
N ARG A 32 -18.45 -0.56 -8.71
CA ARG A 32 -18.46 0.68 -9.50
C ARG A 32 -18.87 1.90 -8.66
N ALA A 33 -19.92 1.78 -7.88
CA ALA A 33 -20.37 2.86 -7.00
C ALA A 33 -19.33 3.17 -5.90
N LEU A 34 -18.68 2.13 -5.35
CA LEU A 34 -17.60 2.28 -4.37
C LEU A 34 -16.38 2.97 -4.98
N ALA A 35 -16.00 2.63 -6.22
CA ALA A 35 -14.94 3.29 -6.94
C ALA A 35 -15.23 4.79 -7.14
N HIS A 36 -16.46 5.15 -7.52
CA HIS A 36 -16.88 6.55 -7.59
C HIS A 36 -16.78 7.26 -6.23
N TYR A 37 -17.19 6.59 -5.16
CA TYR A 37 -17.07 7.14 -3.79
C TYR A 37 -15.62 7.41 -3.40
N ASN A 38 -14.71 6.49 -3.70
CA ASN A 38 -13.28 6.61 -3.40
C ASN A 38 -12.59 7.68 -4.26
N GLN A 39 -13.12 7.97 -5.46
CA GLN A 39 -12.69 9.07 -6.34
C GLN A 39 -13.36 10.41 -6.00
N ASP A 40 -14.09 10.50 -4.89
CA ASP A 40 -14.88 11.66 -4.46
C ASP A 40 -15.96 12.12 -5.47
N LYS A 41 -16.33 11.26 -6.43
CA LYS A 41 -17.46 11.44 -7.34
C LYS A 41 -18.77 11.08 -6.63
N LEU A 42 -19.11 11.86 -5.62
CA LEU A 42 -20.14 11.51 -4.63
C LEU A 42 -21.54 11.38 -5.22
N SER A 43 -21.87 12.20 -6.23
CA SER A 43 -23.17 12.11 -6.91
C SER A 43 -23.33 10.82 -7.71
N ASP A 44 -22.27 10.38 -8.41
CA ASP A 44 -22.28 9.13 -9.18
C ASP A 44 -22.32 7.92 -8.25
N ALA A 45 -21.54 7.99 -7.15
CA ALA A 45 -21.58 6.97 -6.09
C ALA A 45 -22.98 6.82 -5.49
N ARG A 46 -23.60 7.93 -5.10
CA ARG A 46 -24.99 7.95 -4.59
C ARG A 46 -25.96 7.29 -5.56
N ASN A 47 -25.92 7.70 -6.84
CA ASN A 47 -26.81 7.17 -7.86
C ASN A 47 -26.60 5.66 -8.08
N GLY A 48 -25.34 5.20 -8.08
CA GLY A 48 -25.02 3.78 -8.19
C GLY A 48 -25.51 2.95 -7.00
N PHE A 49 -25.42 3.47 -5.77
CA PHE A 49 -25.98 2.77 -4.61
C PHE A 49 -27.52 2.77 -4.61
N ILE A 50 -28.18 3.84 -5.04
CA ILE A 50 -29.62 3.89 -5.22
C ILE A 50 -30.07 2.86 -6.28
N GLU A 51 -29.40 2.80 -7.42
CA GLU A 51 -29.66 1.83 -8.47
C GLU A 51 -29.56 0.40 -7.94
N LEU A 52 -28.49 0.07 -7.20
CA LEU A 52 -28.31 -1.25 -6.62
C LEU A 52 -29.43 -1.62 -5.65
N ILE A 53 -29.81 -0.70 -4.78
CA ILE A 53 -30.87 -0.94 -3.77
C ILE A 53 -32.25 -1.10 -4.42
N GLY A 54 -32.52 -0.33 -5.50
CA GLY A 54 -33.83 -0.31 -6.17
C GLY A 54 -34.05 -1.43 -7.19
N GLN A 55 -32.99 -1.87 -7.89
CA GLN A 55 -33.11 -2.82 -9.00
C GLN A 55 -32.84 -4.28 -8.63
N HIS A 56 -32.22 -4.53 -7.49
CA HIS A 56 -31.83 -5.87 -7.07
C HIS A 56 -32.57 -6.29 -5.79
N PRO A 57 -33.05 -7.54 -5.71
CA PRO A 57 -33.63 -8.07 -4.47
C PRO A 57 -32.56 -8.01 -3.35
N PRO A 58 -32.99 -7.98 -2.07
CA PRO A 58 -32.04 -7.94 -0.95
C PRO A 58 -31.02 -9.07 -1.05
N ASN A 59 -29.73 -8.69 -1.02
CA ASN A 59 -28.59 -9.59 -1.15
C ASN A 59 -27.50 -9.22 -0.12
N GLN A 60 -26.36 -9.92 -0.14
CA GLN A 60 -25.27 -9.70 0.81
C GLN A 60 -24.69 -8.27 0.78
N ARG A 61 -24.85 -7.53 -0.33
CA ARG A 61 -24.35 -6.15 -0.48
C ARG A 61 -25.37 -5.08 -0.11
N THR A 62 -26.66 -5.41 0.03
CA THR A 62 -27.71 -4.40 0.20
C THR A 62 -27.50 -3.54 1.47
N SER A 63 -27.16 -4.15 2.61
CA SER A 63 -26.89 -3.38 3.84
C SER A 63 -25.63 -2.54 3.72
N ALA A 64 -24.60 -3.02 3.01
CA ALA A 64 -23.39 -2.25 2.72
C ALA A 64 -23.68 -1.08 1.77
N ALA A 65 -24.51 -1.30 0.73
CA ALA A 65 -24.91 -0.26 -0.21
C ALA A 65 -25.72 0.85 0.47
N ARG A 66 -26.66 0.50 1.35
CA ARG A 66 -27.39 1.48 2.17
C ARG A 66 -26.45 2.28 3.07
N PHE A 67 -25.52 1.62 3.73
CA PHE A 67 -24.53 2.31 4.54
C PHE A 67 -23.66 3.27 3.71
N MET A 68 -23.20 2.86 2.52
CA MET A 68 -22.46 3.72 1.61
C MET A 68 -23.30 4.86 1.05
N LEU A 69 -24.62 4.66 0.88
CA LEU A 69 -25.55 5.71 0.51
C LEU A 69 -25.70 6.76 1.62
N VAL A 70 -25.83 6.33 2.88
CA VAL A 70 -25.78 7.24 4.07
C VAL A 70 -24.52 8.09 4.03
N LYS A 71 -23.35 7.46 3.84
CA LYS A 71 -22.06 8.17 3.77
C LYS A 71 -21.99 9.14 2.59
N SER A 72 -22.55 8.77 1.44
CA SER A 72 -22.58 9.63 0.25
C SER A 72 -23.46 10.86 0.49
N HIS A 73 -24.66 10.69 1.03
CA HIS A 73 -25.53 11.80 1.41
C HIS A 73 -24.87 12.72 2.44
N TYR A 74 -24.25 12.16 3.48
CA TYR A 74 -23.54 12.92 4.50
C TYR A 74 -22.40 13.77 3.91
N LYS A 75 -21.55 13.19 3.06
CA LYS A 75 -20.47 13.93 2.38
C LYS A 75 -21.00 15.01 1.43
N LEU A 76 -22.14 14.77 0.78
CA LEU A 76 -22.83 15.77 -0.04
C LEU A 76 -23.55 16.84 0.79
N LYS A 77 -23.43 16.79 2.11
CA LYS A 77 -24.13 17.70 3.06
C LYS A 77 -25.65 17.61 2.98
N ALA A 78 -26.20 16.58 2.39
CA ALA A 78 -27.64 16.28 2.32
C ALA A 78 -28.06 15.52 3.60
N TYR A 79 -28.01 16.22 4.74
CA TYR A 79 -28.13 15.61 6.06
C TYR A 79 -29.49 14.97 6.30
N ASP A 80 -30.58 15.56 5.80
CA ASP A 80 -31.92 14.97 5.90
C ASP A 80 -32.00 13.63 5.18
N LEU A 81 -31.48 13.55 3.94
CA LEU A 81 -31.46 12.32 3.18
C LEU A 81 -30.53 11.26 3.81
N ALA A 82 -29.45 11.70 4.45
CA ALA A 82 -28.58 10.80 5.20
C ALA A 82 -29.29 10.20 6.42
N LEU A 83 -30.08 11.01 7.14
CA LEU A 83 -30.89 10.56 8.27
C LEU A 83 -31.97 9.57 7.84
N ASP A 84 -32.75 9.89 6.81
CA ASP A 84 -33.80 9.01 6.29
C ASP A 84 -33.24 7.62 5.90
N GLU A 85 -32.14 7.59 5.16
CA GLU A 85 -31.53 6.34 4.75
C GLU A 85 -30.86 5.60 5.93
N ALA A 86 -30.33 6.32 6.91
CA ALA A 86 -29.78 5.74 8.12
C ALA A 86 -30.86 5.05 8.96
N ILE A 87 -32.02 5.69 9.12
CA ILE A 87 -33.19 5.12 9.80
C ILE A 87 -33.71 3.89 9.04
N ALA A 88 -33.77 3.97 7.70
CA ALA A 88 -34.14 2.84 6.85
C ALA A 88 -33.16 1.65 7.01
N LEU A 89 -31.86 1.93 7.10
CA LEU A 89 -30.86 0.88 7.35
C LEU A 89 -31.06 0.22 8.71
N GLN A 90 -31.28 1.00 9.77
CA GLN A 90 -31.55 0.49 11.12
C GLN A 90 -32.83 -0.38 11.17
N HIS A 91 -33.88 0.08 10.52
CA HIS A 91 -35.16 -0.61 10.51
C HIS A 91 -35.11 -1.94 9.73
N HIS A 92 -34.53 -1.92 8.53
CA HIS A 92 -34.50 -3.10 7.66
C HIS A 92 -33.38 -4.09 7.97
N TYR A 93 -32.27 -3.60 8.56
CA TYR A 93 -31.06 -4.40 8.83
C TYR A 93 -30.51 -4.19 10.25
N PRO A 94 -31.32 -4.41 11.32
CA PRO A 94 -30.95 -4.08 12.71
C PRO A 94 -29.73 -4.87 13.23
N ARG A 95 -29.37 -5.98 12.56
CA ARG A 95 -28.19 -6.81 12.89
C ARG A 95 -27.00 -6.55 11.97
N SER A 96 -27.07 -5.53 11.10
CA SER A 96 -25.96 -5.19 10.23
C SER A 96 -24.75 -4.70 11.05
N ARG A 97 -23.57 -5.12 10.62
CA ARG A 97 -22.30 -4.65 11.23
C ARG A 97 -22.08 -3.12 11.09
N TYR A 98 -22.85 -2.47 10.22
CA TYR A 98 -22.74 -1.03 9.98
C TYR A 98 -23.58 -0.16 10.93
N ILE A 99 -24.41 -0.75 11.79
CA ILE A 99 -25.35 0.00 12.65
C ILE A 99 -24.62 1.00 13.54
N SER A 100 -23.56 0.59 14.22
CA SER A 100 -22.83 1.49 15.13
C SER A 100 -22.18 2.67 14.42
N GLU A 101 -21.63 2.46 13.20
CA GLU A 101 -21.10 3.58 12.40
C GLU A 101 -22.23 4.44 11.83
N THR A 102 -23.38 3.86 11.51
CA THR A 102 -24.58 4.60 11.08
C THR A 102 -25.08 5.50 12.21
N ASP A 103 -25.16 5.00 13.44
CA ASP A 103 -25.52 5.79 14.62
C ASP A 103 -24.59 7.00 14.82
N LEU A 104 -23.30 6.80 14.60
CA LEU A 104 -22.33 7.90 14.68
C LEU A 104 -22.60 8.97 13.61
N ILE A 105 -22.92 8.56 12.38
CA ILE A 105 -23.25 9.50 11.29
C ILE A 105 -24.57 10.22 11.57
N ILE A 106 -25.56 9.56 12.17
CA ILE A 106 -26.80 10.21 12.63
C ILE A 106 -26.48 11.35 13.60
N GLY A 107 -25.61 11.09 14.59
CA GLY A 107 -25.14 12.12 15.51
C GLY A 107 -24.43 13.27 14.79
N ASP A 108 -23.55 12.98 13.83
CA ASP A 108 -22.87 14.00 13.02
C ASP A 108 -23.87 14.79 12.15
N CYS A 109 -24.94 14.17 11.63
CA CYS A 109 -26.00 14.89 10.91
C CYS A 109 -26.75 15.86 11.83
N TYR A 110 -27.18 15.41 13.01
CA TYR A 110 -27.82 16.29 13.99
C TYR A 110 -26.92 17.46 14.42
N PHE A 111 -25.62 17.20 14.57
CA PHE A 111 -24.66 18.27 14.87
C PHE A 111 -24.63 19.34 13.77
N HIS A 112 -24.55 18.95 12.51
CA HIS A 112 -24.57 19.90 11.38
C HIS A 112 -25.90 20.61 11.18
N GLN A 113 -26.99 20.06 11.70
CA GLN A 113 -28.31 20.70 11.73
C GLN A 113 -28.53 21.57 12.98
N HIS A 114 -27.49 21.81 13.78
CA HIS A 114 -27.54 22.55 15.05
C HIS A 114 -28.47 21.93 16.11
N GLN A 115 -28.78 20.64 15.98
CA GLN A 115 -29.55 19.89 16.97
C GLN A 115 -28.62 19.24 18.00
N ILE A 116 -27.98 20.08 18.81
CA ILE A 116 -26.83 19.69 19.64
C ILE A 116 -27.16 18.59 20.64
N TYR A 117 -28.28 18.70 21.35
CA TYR A 117 -28.70 17.68 22.32
C TYR A 117 -29.03 16.34 21.66
N ASN A 118 -29.67 16.36 20.49
CA ASN A 118 -29.93 15.15 19.71
C ASN A 118 -28.61 14.48 19.25
N ALA A 119 -27.64 15.27 18.80
CA ALA A 119 -26.32 14.78 18.46
C ALA A 119 -25.63 14.11 19.66
N ALA A 120 -25.63 14.79 20.82
CA ALA A 120 -25.03 14.27 22.06
C ALA A 120 -25.71 12.97 22.52
N THR A 121 -27.04 12.89 22.40
CA THR A 121 -27.82 11.69 22.71
C THR A 121 -27.42 10.52 21.82
N GLN A 122 -27.23 10.74 20.52
CA GLN A 122 -26.77 9.70 19.60
C GLN A 122 -25.33 9.24 19.90
N TYR A 123 -24.43 10.17 20.22
CA TYR A 123 -23.07 9.79 20.62
C TYR A 123 -23.07 8.99 21.92
N ALA A 124 -23.88 9.37 22.91
CA ALA A 124 -24.05 8.61 24.15
C ALA A 124 -24.58 7.19 23.88
N ARG A 125 -25.51 7.03 22.96
CA ARG A 125 -26.04 5.73 22.51
C ARG A 125 -24.92 4.85 21.91
N VAL A 126 -24.08 5.40 21.02
CA VAL A 126 -22.92 4.67 20.45
C VAL A 126 -21.96 4.24 21.55
N ILE A 127 -21.62 5.12 22.49
CA ILE A 127 -20.69 4.87 23.58
C ILE A 127 -21.18 3.72 24.48
N THR A 128 -22.49 3.66 24.77
CA THR A 128 -23.08 2.64 25.63
C THR A 128 -23.47 1.35 24.89
N SER A 129 -23.38 1.33 23.54
CA SER A 129 -23.69 0.19 22.70
C SER A 129 -22.60 -0.89 22.74
N ARG A 130 -22.80 -1.97 21.93
CA ARG A 130 -21.80 -3.01 21.67
C ARG A 130 -20.85 -2.65 20.51
N ALA A 131 -20.73 -1.37 20.16
CA ALA A 131 -19.79 -0.91 19.14
C ALA A 131 -18.34 -1.27 19.50
N ASP A 132 -17.48 -1.38 18.47
CA ASP A 132 -16.05 -1.51 18.69
C ASP A 132 -15.45 -0.26 19.35
N ILE A 133 -14.29 -0.42 19.98
CA ILE A 133 -13.67 0.66 20.75
C ILE A 133 -13.29 1.89 19.91
N ARG A 134 -12.97 1.71 18.62
CA ARG A 134 -12.63 2.84 17.74
C ARG A 134 -13.86 3.69 17.43
N THR A 135 -15.00 3.05 17.16
CA THR A 135 -16.28 3.73 16.93
C THR A 135 -16.75 4.45 18.21
N LYS A 136 -16.62 3.81 19.38
CA LYS A 136 -16.90 4.45 20.68
C LYS A 136 -15.98 5.62 20.98
N ALA A 137 -14.68 5.52 20.68
CA ALA A 137 -13.74 6.62 20.88
C ALA A 137 -14.08 7.82 20.02
N ARG A 138 -14.47 7.61 18.75
CA ARG A 138 -14.95 8.69 17.87
C ARG A 138 -16.21 9.37 18.41
N ALA A 139 -17.14 8.61 18.95
CA ALA A 139 -18.34 9.16 19.60
C ALA A 139 -17.97 9.94 20.87
N ALA A 140 -17.03 9.44 21.67
CA ALA A 140 -16.54 10.13 22.87
C ALA A 140 -15.82 11.45 22.52
N ASP A 141 -15.03 11.50 21.44
CA ASP A 141 -14.43 12.74 20.93
C ASP A 141 -15.50 13.80 20.62
N ARG A 142 -16.54 13.42 19.91
CA ARG A 142 -17.67 14.30 19.57
C ARG A 142 -18.39 14.81 20.82
N LEU A 143 -18.69 13.88 21.74
CA LEU A 143 -19.36 14.22 23.00
C LEU A 143 -18.47 15.13 23.87
N GLY A 144 -17.17 14.84 23.97
CA GLY A 144 -16.19 15.66 24.66
C GLY A 144 -16.08 17.08 24.06
N GLN A 145 -16.10 17.20 22.74
CA GLN A 145 -16.14 18.49 22.02
C GLN A 145 -17.39 19.29 22.41
N LEU A 146 -18.57 18.68 22.35
CA LEU A 146 -19.83 19.35 22.67
C LEU A 146 -19.88 19.83 24.11
N SER A 147 -19.37 19.03 25.05
CA SER A 147 -19.34 19.37 26.47
C SER A 147 -18.23 20.36 26.86
N GLY A 148 -17.23 20.57 25.98
CA GLY A 148 -16.11 21.49 26.20
C GLY A 148 -16.28 22.86 25.57
N SER A 149 -17.12 23.01 24.56
CA SER A 149 -17.32 24.24 23.77
C SER A 149 -18.56 25.06 24.20
N GLU A 150 -19.11 24.79 25.38
CA GLU A 150 -20.35 25.40 25.89
C GLU A 150 -21.59 25.14 25.01
N ASN A 151 -21.52 24.19 24.09
CA ASN A 151 -22.65 23.82 23.24
C ASN A 151 -23.71 23.00 23.98
N LEU A 152 -23.33 22.33 25.08
CA LEU A 152 -24.23 21.64 25.99
C LEU A 152 -24.26 22.35 27.33
N THR A 153 -25.45 22.62 27.83
CA THR A 153 -25.64 23.11 29.19
C THR A 153 -25.32 22.02 30.23
N ASN A 154 -24.98 22.44 31.45
CA ASN A 154 -24.75 21.48 32.55
C ASN A 154 -25.98 20.59 32.80
N ALA A 155 -27.21 21.14 32.66
CA ALA A 155 -28.44 20.38 32.82
C ALA A 155 -28.58 19.28 31.74
N GLU A 156 -28.27 19.57 30.49
CA GLU A 156 -28.29 18.59 29.39
C GLU A 156 -27.24 17.49 29.60
N VAL A 157 -26.05 17.84 30.07
CA VAL A 157 -25.02 16.84 30.42
C VAL A 157 -25.51 15.93 31.57
N GLU A 158 -26.14 16.48 32.60
CA GLU A 158 -26.71 15.67 33.69
C GLU A 158 -27.88 14.81 33.21
N ASN A 159 -28.72 15.29 32.30
CA ASN A 159 -29.75 14.46 31.68
C ASN A 159 -29.15 13.27 30.91
N LEU A 160 -28.10 13.48 30.08
CA LEU A 160 -27.39 12.40 29.41
C LEU A 160 -26.83 11.36 30.39
N LYS A 161 -26.28 11.81 31.52
CA LYS A 161 -25.77 10.91 32.57
C LYS A 161 -26.88 10.12 33.25
N THR A 162 -28.07 10.68 33.31
CA THR A 162 -29.26 10.04 33.92
C THR A 162 -29.89 9.05 32.94
N ASP A 163 -30.03 9.42 31.67
CA ASP A 163 -30.64 8.61 30.61
C ASP A 163 -29.76 7.43 30.18
N PHE A 164 -28.45 7.58 30.34
CA PHE A 164 -27.44 6.56 30.06
C PHE A 164 -26.69 6.18 31.34
N ASN A 165 -25.71 5.31 31.27
CA ASN A 165 -24.89 4.95 32.44
C ASN A 165 -23.98 6.12 32.81
N ARG A 166 -24.20 6.74 33.99
CA ARG A 166 -23.45 7.92 34.49
C ARG A 166 -21.94 7.73 34.41
N ALA A 167 -21.42 6.61 34.95
CA ALA A 167 -19.99 6.37 34.97
C ALA A 167 -19.40 6.24 33.55
N THR A 168 -20.14 5.64 32.64
CA THR A 168 -19.74 5.50 31.22
C THR A 168 -19.73 6.83 30.49
N ILE A 169 -20.70 7.71 30.78
CA ILE A 169 -20.76 9.04 30.14
C ILE A 169 -19.70 9.97 30.71
N ASP A 170 -19.46 9.96 32.03
CA ASP A 170 -18.39 10.73 32.66
C ASP A 170 -17.02 10.33 32.10
N GLU A 171 -16.77 9.02 32.00
CA GLU A 171 -15.57 8.48 31.40
C GLU A 171 -15.39 8.94 29.94
N ALA A 172 -16.46 8.85 29.13
CA ALA A 172 -16.42 9.22 27.72
C ALA A 172 -16.16 10.72 27.52
N ILE A 173 -16.80 11.59 28.32
CA ILE A 173 -16.58 13.04 28.27
C ILE A 173 -15.13 13.36 28.67
N ALA A 174 -14.62 12.76 29.75
CA ALA A 174 -13.25 12.99 30.19
C ALA A 174 -12.21 12.53 29.15
N PHE A 175 -12.40 11.34 28.57
CA PHE A 175 -11.56 10.85 27.49
C PHE A 175 -11.66 11.73 26.24
N GLY A 176 -12.87 12.06 25.81
CA GLY A 176 -13.12 12.84 24.60
C GLY A 176 -12.52 14.26 24.66
N LYS A 177 -12.63 14.94 25.82
CA LYS A 177 -11.96 16.23 26.05
C LYS A 177 -10.45 16.14 25.92
N ALA A 178 -9.86 15.11 26.51
CA ALA A 178 -8.42 14.90 26.44
C ALA A 178 -7.95 14.62 24.99
N HIS A 179 -8.65 13.74 24.29
CA HIS A 179 -8.32 13.36 22.92
C HIS A 179 -8.55 14.52 21.92
N TRP A 180 -9.56 15.37 22.17
CA TRP A 180 -9.79 16.57 21.38
C TRP A 180 -8.57 17.52 21.38
N HIS A 181 -7.97 17.79 22.56
CA HIS A 181 -6.77 18.63 22.65
C HIS A 181 -5.60 18.05 21.83
N ILE A 182 -5.42 16.73 21.87
CA ILE A 182 -4.38 16.07 21.08
C ILE A 182 -4.62 16.25 19.58
N LYS A 183 -5.86 16.04 19.14
CA LYS A 183 -6.26 16.13 17.73
C LYS A 183 -6.06 17.52 17.14
N PHE A 184 -6.23 18.57 17.94
CA PHE A 184 -6.06 19.96 17.52
C PHE A 184 -4.70 20.57 17.87
N GLY A 185 -3.70 19.73 18.16
CA GLY A 185 -2.29 20.13 18.27
C GLY A 185 -1.85 20.58 19.66
N ASP A 186 -2.74 20.64 20.64
CA ASP A 186 -2.36 20.95 22.02
C ASP A 186 -1.95 19.67 22.77
N LEU A 187 -0.82 19.10 22.33
CA LEU A 187 -0.28 17.87 22.90
C LEU A 187 0.01 17.97 24.40
N LYS A 188 0.42 19.13 24.88
CA LYS A 188 0.75 19.34 26.30
C LYS A 188 -0.49 19.23 27.18
N MET A 189 -1.56 19.91 26.80
CA MET A 189 -2.83 19.83 27.53
C MET A 189 -3.50 18.47 27.33
N GLY A 190 -3.48 17.94 26.12
CA GLY A 190 -4.02 16.62 25.81
C GLY A 190 -3.39 15.52 26.65
N ASN A 191 -2.07 15.48 26.73
CA ASN A 191 -1.33 14.50 27.58
C ASN A 191 -1.65 14.68 29.07
N LYS A 192 -1.75 15.94 29.55
CA LYS A 192 -2.14 16.22 30.92
C LYS A 192 -3.54 15.68 31.22
N TYR A 193 -4.50 15.91 30.32
CA TYR A 193 -5.88 15.42 30.49
C TYR A 193 -5.97 13.89 30.35
N LEU A 194 -5.19 13.26 29.47
CA LEU A 194 -5.16 11.79 29.36
C LEU A 194 -4.55 11.15 30.61
N SER A 195 -3.49 11.73 31.16
CA SER A 195 -2.92 11.24 32.41
C SER A 195 -3.93 11.35 33.55
N PHE A 196 -4.57 12.53 33.70
CA PHE A 196 -5.65 12.73 34.67
C PHE A 196 -6.81 11.75 34.45
N PHE A 197 -7.20 11.50 33.19
CA PHE A 197 -8.21 10.51 32.84
C PHE A 197 -7.83 9.12 33.34
N LEU A 198 -6.59 8.68 33.11
CA LEU A 198 -6.12 7.36 33.53
C LEU A 198 -6.00 7.20 35.04
N ASP A 199 -5.70 8.28 35.75
CA ASP A 199 -5.68 8.29 37.21
C ASP A 199 -7.08 8.07 37.81
N HIS A 200 -8.12 8.60 37.18
CA HIS A 200 -9.52 8.52 37.63
C HIS A 200 -10.28 7.32 37.03
N HIS A 201 -9.88 6.85 35.85
CA HIS A 201 -10.52 5.74 35.13
C HIS A 201 -9.50 4.66 34.69
N PRO A 202 -8.68 4.09 35.61
CA PRO A 202 -7.57 3.20 35.25
C PRO A 202 -8.02 1.91 34.55
N ASN A 203 -9.26 1.47 34.78
CA ASN A 203 -9.85 0.25 34.23
C ASN A 203 -11.08 0.54 33.36
N GLY A 204 -11.28 1.80 32.96
CA GLY A 204 -12.38 2.22 32.11
C GLY A 204 -12.28 1.63 30.70
N GLN A 205 -13.40 1.66 29.95
CA GLN A 205 -13.45 1.11 28.60
C GLN A 205 -12.48 1.81 27.64
N PHE A 206 -12.13 3.09 27.87
CA PHE A 206 -11.18 3.85 27.08
C PHE A 206 -9.75 3.81 27.62
N ALA A 207 -9.50 3.21 28.79
CA ALA A 207 -8.20 3.24 29.45
C ALA A 207 -7.08 2.62 28.59
N ALA A 208 -7.33 1.49 27.96
CA ALA A 208 -6.36 0.87 27.05
C ALA A 208 -6.06 1.78 25.84
N HIS A 209 -7.08 2.39 25.27
CA HIS A 209 -6.95 3.32 24.14
C HIS A 209 -6.23 4.62 24.55
N ALA A 210 -6.55 5.17 25.71
CA ALA A 210 -5.87 6.33 26.30
C ALA A 210 -4.38 6.06 26.55
N ARG A 211 -4.02 4.88 27.10
CA ARG A 211 -2.62 4.48 27.24
C ARG A 211 -1.91 4.39 25.90
N GLN A 212 -2.56 3.83 24.89
CA GLN A 212 -2.00 3.75 23.54
C GLN A 212 -1.77 5.14 22.92
N ILE A 213 -2.69 6.10 23.15
CA ILE A 213 -2.53 7.49 22.71
C ILE A 213 -1.38 8.15 23.49
N LEU A 214 -1.31 8.00 24.81
CA LEU A 214 -0.20 8.52 25.62
C LEU A 214 1.15 7.91 25.23
N MET A 215 1.20 6.62 24.94
CA MET A 215 2.42 5.98 24.42
C MET A 215 2.85 6.52 23.06
N ARG A 216 1.89 6.92 22.21
CA ARG A 216 2.13 7.59 20.95
C ARG A 216 2.44 9.08 21.11
N ALA A 217 1.81 9.71 22.09
CA ALA A 217 1.97 11.13 22.43
C ALA A 217 3.05 11.36 23.52
N ALA A 218 3.50 10.29 24.20
CA ALA A 218 4.74 10.38 24.97
C ALA A 218 5.81 10.86 23.99
N PRO A 219 6.54 11.96 24.28
CA PRO A 219 7.67 12.32 23.46
C PRO A 219 8.48 11.05 23.29
N SER A 220 8.67 10.60 22.03
CA SER A 220 9.66 9.57 21.73
C SER A 220 10.85 9.85 22.62
N PRO A 221 11.41 8.86 23.37
CA PRO A 221 12.48 9.14 24.33
C PRO A 221 13.36 10.21 23.73
N GLN A 222 13.45 11.35 24.39
CA GLN A 222 13.95 12.62 23.78
C GLN A 222 15.14 12.27 22.92
N PRO A 223 15.18 12.67 21.63
CA PRO A 223 16.38 12.50 20.87
C PRO A 223 17.52 12.98 21.76
N ALA A 224 18.58 12.22 21.84
CA ALA A 224 19.74 12.57 22.67
C ALA A 224 19.99 14.08 22.49
N PRO A 225 20.18 14.87 23.55
CA PRO A 225 20.18 16.33 23.48
C PRO A 225 20.99 16.76 22.27
N GLU A 226 20.41 17.60 21.41
CA GLU A 226 21.06 18.02 20.20
C GLU A 226 22.44 18.57 20.56
N PRO A 227 23.47 18.11 19.89
CA PRO A 227 24.83 18.50 20.22
C PRO A 227 24.99 20.00 20.04
N LYS A 228 25.38 20.71 21.10
CA LYS A 228 25.52 22.17 21.10
C LYS A 228 26.57 22.68 20.08
N ASN A 229 27.34 21.78 19.45
CA ASN A 229 28.37 22.07 18.44
C ASN A 229 28.36 20.99 17.35
N ALA A 230 27.20 20.78 16.69
CA ALA A 230 27.15 19.84 15.57
C ALA A 230 27.95 20.36 14.38
N ARG A 231 28.85 19.51 13.85
CA ARG A 231 29.69 19.84 12.69
C ARG A 231 28.92 19.74 11.39
N TYR A 232 27.94 18.81 11.32
CA TYR A 232 27.14 18.55 10.12
C TYR A 232 25.65 18.71 10.40
N LYS A 233 24.96 19.46 9.56
CA LYS A 233 23.51 19.64 9.61
C LYS A 233 22.88 18.87 8.47
N ILE A 234 21.91 18.01 8.78
CA ILE A 234 21.14 17.24 7.80
C ILE A 234 19.68 17.66 7.91
N GLY A 235 19.12 18.16 6.81
CA GLY A 235 17.72 18.48 6.71
C GLY A 235 16.87 17.21 6.52
N VAL A 236 15.70 17.17 7.11
CA VAL A 236 14.73 16.06 6.92
C VAL A 236 13.39 16.67 6.56
N ILE A 237 12.83 16.29 5.42
CA ILE A 237 11.53 16.76 4.94
C ILE A 237 10.57 15.57 4.89
N ALA A 238 9.47 15.63 5.63
CA ALA A 238 8.46 14.59 5.65
C ALA A 238 7.12 15.13 6.16
N PRO A 239 5.99 14.48 5.88
CA PRO A 239 4.69 14.82 6.48
C PRO A 239 4.64 14.33 7.93
N LEU A 240 5.28 15.08 8.84
CA LEU A 240 5.60 14.68 10.22
C LEU A 240 4.36 14.35 11.07
N GLY A 241 3.20 14.90 10.72
CA GLY A 241 1.91 14.63 11.37
C GLY A 241 1.26 13.29 10.98
N THR A 242 1.87 12.51 10.08
CA THR A 242 1.34 11.24 9.60
C THR A 242 2.06 10.04 10.22
N PRO A 243 1.41 8.86 10.31
CA PRO A 243 2.08 7.63 10.78
C PRO A 243 3.34 7.29 9.98
N SER A 244 3.29 7.42 8.64
CA SER A 244 4.45 7.15 7.77
C SER A 244 5.57 8.16 7.96
N GLY A 245 5.24 9.46 8.15
CA GLY A 245 6.24 10.49 8.47
C GLY A 245 6.89 10.25 9.83
N GLU A 246 6.12 9.79 10.82
CA GLU A 246 6.66 9.38 12.12
C GLU A 246 7.60 8.18 11.99
N ASP A 247 7.23 7.15 11.23
CA ASP A 247 8.06 5.97 11.02
C ASP A 247 9.38 6.33 10.30
N LEU A 248 9.29 7.19 9.29
CA LEU A 248 10.48 7.72 8.60
C LEU A 248 11.41 8.46 9.58
N ARG A 249 10.87 9.38 10.37
CA ARG A 249 11.63 10.13 11.39
C ARG A 249 12.29 9.19 12.40
N ASN A 250 11.57 8.17 12.85
CA ASN A 250 12.08 7.19 13.82
C ASN A 250 13.26 6.39 13.23
N GLY A 251 13.17 5.94 11.99
CA GLY A 251 14.24 5.25 11.28
C GLY A 251 15.51 6.12 11.15
N ILE A 252 15.35 7.36 10.67
CA ILE A 252 16.44 8.35 10.52
C ILE A 252 17.12 8.62 11.86
N THR A 253 16.33 8.88 12.90
CA THR A 253 16.86 9.17 14.26
C THR A 253 17.60 7.97 14.83
N LEU A 254 17.07 6.75 14.64
CA LEU A 254 17.71 5.53 15.10
C LEU A 254 19.08 5.32 14.43
N ALA A 255 19.17 5.56 13.12
CA ALA A 255 20.43 5.44 12.38
C ALA A 255 21.48 6.44 12.88
N ARG A 256 21.09 7.71 13.07
CA ARG A 256 21.97 8.74 13.64
C ARG A 256 22.51 8.31 15.00
N ASP A 257 21.64 7.86 15.89
CA ASP A 257 22.00 7.62 17.29
C ASP A 257 22.82 6.34 17.48
N ARG A 258 22.72 5.37 16.57
CA ARG A 258 23.47 4.11 16.64
C ARG A 258 24.79 4.11 15.90
N ASN A 259 24.88 4.89 14.85
CA ASN A 259 26.07 4.97 14.00
C ASN A 259 26.79 6.29 14.26
N LEU A 260 27.26 6.47 15.50
CA LEU A 260 28.03 7.64 15.87
C LEU A 260 29.28 7.73 15.00
N LEU A 261 29.42 8.84 14.30
CA LEU A 261 30.70 9.32 13.79
C LEU A 261 31.67 9.41 14.94
N THR A 262 32.96 9.31 14.68
CA THR A 262 34.01 9.48 15.71
C THR A 262 33.71 10.68 16.61
N SER A 263 34.06 10.63 17.87
CA SER A 263 33.62 11.50 18.98
C SER A 263 33.60 13.02 18.76
N HIS A 264 34.10 13.49 17.62
CA HIS A 264 34.16 14.91 17.24
C HIS A 264 33.19 15.31 16.13
N ASP A 265 32.54 14.35 15.48
CA ASP A 265 31.68 14.60 14.33
C ASP A 265 30.21 14.31 14.70
N GLN A 266 29.52 15.32 15.21
CA GLN A 266 28.11 15.21 15.59
C GLN A 266 27.23 15.72 14.45
N VAL A 267 26.10 15.02 14.22
CA VAL A 267 25.08 15.37 13.21
C VAL A 267 23.85 15.93 13.88
N GLU A 268 23.49 17.14 13.50
CA GLU A 268 22.19 17.77 13.81
C GLU A 268 21.17 17.40 12.75
N LEU A 269 19.99 16.91 13.17
CA LEU A 269 18.84 16.68 12.30
C LEU A 269 17.88 17.87 12.41
N ILE A 270 17.58 18.50 11.28
CA ILE A 270 16.64 19.61 11.21
C ILE A 270 15.41 19.14 10.45
N PHE A 271 14.28 19.02 11.16
CA PHE A 271 13.04 18.49 10.62
C PHE A 271 12.13 19.62 10.13
N GLU A 272 11.61 19.46 8.91
CA GLU A 272 10.61 20.33 8.30
C GLU A 272 9.39 19.51 7.88
N ASP A 273 8.20 20.02 8.23
CA ASP A 273 6.93 19.35 7.92
C ASP A 273 6.43 19.75 6.54
N SER A 274 6.38 18.81 5.62
CA SER A 274 5.81 19.01 4.29
C SER A 274 4.28 18.95 4.28
N GLU A 275 3.66 18.40 5.31
CA GLU A 275 2.23 18.05 5.37
C GLU A 275 1.75 17.22 4.15
N GLY A 276 2.67 16.59 3.40
CA GLY A 276 2.37 15.86 2.17
C GLY A 276 2.15 16.75 0.94
N ASP A 277 2.41 18.04 1.05
CA ASP A 277 2.22 19.01 -0.04
C ASP A 277 3.55 19.28 -0.78
N PRO A 278 3.62 19.08 -2.12
CA PRO A 278 4.83 19.28 -2.89
C PRO A 278 5.40 20.71 -2.85
N ILE A 279 4.53 21.73 -2.73
CA ILE A 279 4.96 23.14 -2.68
C ILE A 279 5.57 23.44 -1.32
N ARG A 280 4.96 22.95 -0.24
CA ARG A 280 5.53 23.06 1.12
C ARG A 280 6.86 22.33 1.23
N ALA A 281 6.95 21.13 0.66
CA ALA A 281 8.18 20.36 0.59
C ALA A 281 9.31 21.13 -0.11
N ALA A 282 9.04 21.78 -1.24
CA ALA A 282 10.00 22.62 -1.94
C ALA A 282 10.41 23.85 -1.12
N ARG A 283 9.47 24.52 -0.45
CA ARG A 283 9.78 25.67 0.45
C ARG A 283 10.61 25.23 1.66
N ALA A 284 10.31 24.09 2.25
CA ALA A 284 11.09 23.51 3.34
C ALA A 284 12.53 23.23 2.90
N ALA A 285 12.71 22.66 1.70
CA ALA A 285 14.02 22.45 1.12
C ALA A 285 14.78 23.76 0.90
N GLN A 286 14.10 24.81 0.40
CA GLN A 286 14.71 26.14 0.24
C GLN A 286 15.18 26.71 1.59
N HIS A 287 14.32 26.69 2.61
CA HIS A 287 14.67 27.16 3.96
C HIS A 287 15.87 26.40 4.54
N LEU A 288 15.89 25.06 4.43
CA LEU A 288 16.99 24.22 4.89
C LEU A 288 18.32 24.58 4.22
N VAL A 289 18.30 24.91 2.92
CA VAL A 289 19.51 25.22 2.15
C VAL A 289 20.00 26.65 2.41
N GLU A 290 19.10 27.63 2.40
CA GLU A 290 19.44 29.06 2.42
C GLU A 290 19.61 29.62 3.82
N GLU A 291 18.82 29.17 4.80
CA GLU A 291 18.86 29.70 6.16
C GLU A 291 19.55 28.76 7.17
N ARG A 292 19.45 27.44 6.95
CA ARG A 292 20.04 26.45 7.87
C ARG A 292 21.38 25.92 7.38
N GLU A 293 21.74 26.12 6.11
CA GLU A 293 23.01 25.73 5.49
C GLU A 293 23.32 24.23 5.64
N VAL A 294 22.30 23.37 5.40
CA VAL A 294 22.45 21.92 5.55
C VAL A 294 23.45 21.34 4.54
N LEU A 295 24.15 20.29 4.96
CA LEU A 295 25.08 19.52 4.13
C LEU A 295 24.32 18.65 3.09
N ALA A 296 23.23 18.02 3.52
CA ALA A 296 22.36 17.17 2.70
C ALA A 296 20.92 17.23 3.21
N ILE A 297 20.00 16.74 2.39
CA ILE A 297 18.58 16.59 2.74
C ILE A 297 18.17 15.12 2.60
N ILE A 298 17.43 14.60 3.56
CA ILE A 298 16.68 13.33 3.48
C ILE A 298 15.21 13.68 3.29
N GLY A 299 14.58 13.12 2.26
CA GLY A 299 13.15 13.35 1.99
C GLY A 299 12.85 13.30 0.49
N ALA A 300 11.60 13.43 0.11
CA ALA A 300 10.42 13.41 0.96
C ALA A 300 9.83 11.99 1.03
N LEU A 301 8.58 11.87 1.52
CA LEU A 301 7.92 10.56 1.63
C LEU A 301 7.40 10.05 0.29
N THR A 302 6.94 10.94 -0.59
CA THR A 302 6.35 10.58 -1.90
C THR A 302 7.19 11.08 -3.06
N SER A 303 7.04 10.46 -4.22
CA SER A 303 7.68 10.91 -5.47
C SER A 303 7.20 12.31 -5.87
N ALA A 304 5.92 12.61 -5.66
CA ALA A 304 5.33 13.92 -5.95
C ALA A 304 5.97 15.08 -5.16
N GLU A 305 6.31 14.84 -3.88
CA GLU A 305 7.03 15.81 -3.06
C GLU A 305 8.53 15.86 -3.40
N THR A 306 9.12 14.71 -3.74
CA THR A 306 10.57 14.57 -4.00
C THR A 306 10.99 15.25 -5.29
N THR A 307 10.18 15.18 -6.34
CA THR A 307 10.50 15.73 -7.67
C THR A 307 10.78 17.25 -7.66
N PRO A 308 9.95 18.12 -7.09
CA PRO A 308 10.26 19.56 -7.02
C PRO A 308 11.47 19.86 -6.13
N ILE A 309 11.67 19.09 -5.04
CA ILE A 309 12.87 19.21 -4.21
C ILE A 309 14.13 18.86 -5.04
N ALA A 310 14.13 17.73 -5.74
CA ALA A 310 15.24 17.27 -6.55
C ALA A 310 15.63 18.29 -7.63
N THR A 311 14.65 18.88 -8.30
CA THR A 311 14.84 19.90 -9.32
C THR A 311 15.47 21.18 -8.73
N MET A 312 14.98 21.66 -7.60
CA MET A 312 15.49 22.85 -6.93
C MET A 312 16.90 22.63 -6.39
N LEU A 313 17.17 21.50 -5.75
CA LEU A 313 18.47 21.17 -5.16
C LEU A 313 19.56 20.92 -6.20
N SER A 314 19.20 20.53 -7.43
CA SER A 314 20.12 20.42 -8.54
C SER A 314 20.93 21.70 -8.78
N ALA A 315 20.25 22.84 -8.84
CA ALA A 315 20.87 24.15 -9.02
C ALA A 315 21.72 24.59 -7.81
N LYS A 316 21.37 24.12 -6.62
CA LYS A 316 22.06 24.46 -5.36
C LYS A 316 23.19 23.48 -4.98
N LYS A 317 23.36 22.41 -5.76
CA LYS A 317 24.37 21.36 -5.52
C LYS A 317 24.31 20.76 -4.11
N VAL A 318 23.10 20.46 -3.64
CA VAL A 318 22.88 19.85 -2.32
C VAL A 318 22.46 18.41 -2.51
N PRO A 319 23.16 17.42 -1.91
CA PRO A 319 22.74 16.03 -1.97
C PRO A 319 21.34 15.81 -1.38
N LEU A 320 20.48 15.16 -2.15
CA LEU A 320 19.18 14.66 -1.74
C LEU A 320 19.22 13.14 -1.68
N VAL A 321 18.96 12.59 -0.52
CA VAL A 321 18.76 11.15 -0.35
C VAL A 321 17.27 10.89 -0.13
N ALA A 322 16.62 10.41 -1.18
CA ALA A 322 15.19 10.11 -1.20
C ALA A 322 14.94 8.70 -0.63
N PRO A 323 14.32 8.58 0.58
CA PRO A 323 14.17 7.29 1.22
C PRO A 323 13.10 6.42 0.54
N THR A 324 11.93 6.97 0.26
CA THR A 324 10.72 6.22 -0.11
C THR A 324 10.21 6.50 -1.51
N ALA A 325 10.64 7.60 -2.15
CA ALA A 325 10.28 7.90 -3.53
C ALA A 325 10.64 6.73 -4.47
N SER A 326 9.67 6.28 -5.25
CA SER A 326 9.80 5.05 -6.06
C SER A 326 9.67 5.28 -7.56
N ASP A 327 9.32 6.49 -8.03
CA ASP A 327 9.18 6.72 -9.45
C ASP A 327 10.54 6.65 -10.15
N ASP A 328 10.55 5.98 -11.30
CA ASP A 328 11.74 5.89 -12.14
C ASP A 328 12.17 7.28 -12.64
N GLY A 329 13.47 7.47 -12.71
CA GLY A 329 14.05 8.69 -13.28
C GLY A 329 14.25 9.85 -12.29
N ILE A 330 13.72 9.81 -11.05
CA ILE A 330 13.97 10.87 -10.06
C ILE A 330 15.48 11.04 -9.81
N ALA A 331 16.22 9.95 -9.65
CA ALA A 331 17.68 10.01 -9.49
C ALA A 331 18.41 10.59 -10.72
N SER A 332 17.80 10.55 -11.91
CA SER A 332 18.36 11.11 -13.13
C SER A 332 18.18 12.62 -13.26
N LEU A 333 17.29 13.24 -12.46
CA LEU A 333 17.06 14.69 -12.47
C LEU A 333 18.29 15.48 -12.12
N SER A 334 19.20 14.90 -11.32
CA SER A 334 20.43 15.57 -10.88
C SER A 334 21.49 14.59 -10.41
N PRO A 335 22.78 14.87 -10.62
CA PRO A 335 23.88 14.09 -10.03
C PRO A 335 23.91 14.15 -8.49
N TYR A 336 23.10 14.99 -7.86
CA TYR A 336 22.98 15.11 -6.40
C TYR A 336 21.80 14.36 -5.80
N VAL A 337 21.04 13.60 -6.60
CA VAL A 337 19.85 12.86 -6.13
C VAL A 337 20.14 11.37 -6.07
N PHE A 338 19.83 10.76 -4.93
CA PHE A 338 20.00 9.34 -4.64
C PHE A 338 18.67 8.76 -4.14
N GLN A 339 18.23 7.64 -4.71
CA GLN A 339 17.01 6.93 -4.29
C GLN A 339 17.38 5.66 -3.53
N VAL A 340 16.99 5.58 -2.26
CA VAL A 340 17.22 4.40 -1.41
C VAL A 340 16.21 3.30 -1.71
N ASN A 341 14.96 3.68 -2.02
CA ASN A 341 13.94 2.75 -2.45
C ASN A 341 14.21 2.30 -3.89
N ALA A 342 14.35 0.99 -4.10
CA ALA A 342 14.51 0.45 -5.44
C ALA A 342 13.27 0.73 -6.29
N THR A 343 13.48 1.30 -7.48
CA THR A 343 12.39 1.64 -8.40
C THR A 343 11.80 0.39 -9.07
N PRO A 344 10.59 0.47 -9.65
CA PRO A 344 10.02 -0.62 -10.44
C PRO A 344 10.96 -1.04 -11.59
N GLY A 345 11.56 -0.08 -12.29
CA GLY A 345 12.53 -0.38 -13.34
C GLY A 345 13.77 -1.12 -12.85
N ALA A 346 14.31 -0.74 -11.67
CA ALA A 346 15.41 -1.46 -11.06
C ALA A 346 15.03 -2.92 -10.72
N GLN A 347 13.80 -3.18 -10.27
CA GLN A 347 13.31 -4.53 -10.04
C GLN A 347 13.27 -5.34 -11.34
N GLY A 348 12.74 -4.75 -12.42
CA GLY A 348 12.71 -5.39 -13.76
C GLY A 348 14.11 -5.80 -14.24
N ARG A 349 15.08 -4.89 -14.15
CA ARG A 349 16.48 -5.18 -14.50
C ARG A 349 17.08 -6.31 -13.63
N HIS A 350 16.85 -6.26 -12.31
CA HIS A 350 17.42 -7.23 -11.39
C HIS A 350 16.89 -8.66 -11.62
N ILE A 351 15.57 -8.81 -11.82
CA ILE A 351 14.98 -10.13 -12.08
C ILE A 351 15.39 -10.67 -13.46
N ALA A 352 15.57 -9.78 -14.48
CA ALA A 352 16.11 -10.18 -15.79
C ALA A 352 17.55 -10.69 -15.69
N GLU A 353 18.42 -9.98 -14.96
CA GLU A 353 19.80 -10.41 -14.71
C GLU A 353 19.86 -11.77 -14.01
N HIS A 354 18.98 -11.99 -13.05
CA HIS A 354 18.89 -13.29 -12.38
C HIS A 354 18.42 -14.39 -13.34
N ALA A 355 17.33 -14.15 -14.07
CA ALA A 355 16.75 -15.11 -15.00
C ALA A 355 17.77 -15.55 -16.06
N VAL A 356 18.43 -14.60 -16.71
CA VAL A 356 19.34 -14.85 -17.83
C VAL A 356 20.72 -15.35 -17.35
N ASN A 357 21.35 -14.66 -16.39
CA ASN A 357 22.73 -14.95 -16.01
C ASN A 357 22.86 -16.08 -14.98
N LYS A 358 21.85 -16.26 -14.12
CA LYS A 358 21.92 -17.24 -13.02
C LYS A 358 21.10 -18.49 -13.29
N GLN A 359 19.90 -18.36 -13.85
CA GLN A 359 19.06 -19.48 -14.20
C GLN A 359 19.30 -20.00 -15.62
N GLY A 360 19.88 -19.18 -16.51
CA GLY A 360 20.19 -19.56 -17.89
C GLY A 360 18.99 -19.49 -18.83
N LEU A 361 17.90 -18.82 -18.44
CA LEU A 361 16.68 -18.71 -19.24
C LEU A 361 16.95 -17.88 -20.50
N ARG A 362 16.41 -18.27 -21.64
CA ARG A 362 16.67 -17.64 -22.94
C ARG A 362 15.40 -17.18 -23.64
N THR A 363 14.30 -17.88 -23.47
CA THR A 363 13.00 -17.56 -24.05
C THR A 363 12.05 -17.11 -22.95
N LEU A 364 11.62 -15.86 -23.02
CA LEU A 364 10.91 -15.19 -21.92
C LEU A 364 9.59 -14.60 -22.42
N ALA A 365 8.64 -14.46 -21.49
CA ALA A 365 7.42 -13.69 -21.68
C ALA A 365 7.16 -12.80 -20.48
N SER A 366 6.22 -11.86 -20.60
CA SER A 366 5.74 -11.10 -19.45
C SER A 366 4.23 -10.89 -19.48
N LEU A 367 3.63 -10.88 -18.29
CA LEU A 367 2.27 -10.45 -18.01
C LEU A 367 2.32 -9.40 -16.91
N ALA A 368 1.91 -8.16 -17.20
CA ALA A 368 2.03 -7.05 -16.28
C ALA A 368 0.77 -6.17 -16.25
N SER A 369 0.53 -5.50 -15.11
CA SER A 369 -0.53 -4.49 -15.02
C SER A 369 -0.24 -3.30 -15.95
N ARG A 370 -1.30 -2.71 -16.51
CA ARG A 370 -1.18 -1.56 -17.43
C ARG A 370 -1.14 -0.21 -16.69
N ASP A 371 -0.65 -0.20 -15.48
CA ASP A 371 -0.31 0.99 -14.71
C ASP A 371 1.18 1.33 -14.86
N ASP A 372 1.61 2.42 -14.24
CA ASP A 372 3.01 2.85 -14.33
C ASP A 372 3.98 1.86 -13.68
N TYR A 373 3.55 1.17 -12.63
CA TYR A 373 4.33 0.14 -11.94
C TYR A 373 4.61 -1.06 -12.85
N GLY A 374 3.56 -1.69 -13.38
CA GLY A 374 3.71 -2.87 -14.24
C GLY A 374 4.42 -2.56 -15.54
N ARG A 375 4.12 -1.40 -16.17
CA ARG A 375 4.79 -0.95 -17.40
C ARG A 375 6.29 -0.76 -17.20
N SER A 376 6.71 -0.16 -16.10
CA SER A 376 8.12 0.08 -15.83
C SER A 376 8.87 -1.22 -15.63
N ILE A 377 8.34 -2.13 -14.79
CA ILE A 377 8.97 -3.44 -14.55
C ILE A 377 9.09 -4.24 -15.85
N ALA A 378 8.00 -4.39 -16.59
CA ALA A 378 7.99 -5.23 -17.79
C ALA A 378 8.90 -4.67 -18.90
N ARG A 379 8.92 -3.35 -19.09
CA ARG A 379 9.80 -2.71 -20.07
C ARG A 379 11.27 -2.91 -19.71
N GLU A 380 11.66 -2.61 -18.49
CA GLU A 380 13.06 -2.73 -18.04
C GLU A 380 13.52 -4.20 -17.95
N PHE A 381 12.59 -5.11 -17.62
CA PHE A 381 12.83 -6.55 -17.70
C PHE A 381 13.14 -6.99 -19.13
N ALA A 382 12.29 -6.62 -20.09
CA ALA A 382 12.46 -6.99 -21.49
C ALA A 382 13.77 -6.41 -22.06
N THR A 383 13.98 -5.11 -21.91
CA THR A 383 15.20 -4.44 -22.40
C THR A 383 16.46 -5.11 -21.81
N ARG A 384 16.46 -5.37 -20.49
CA ARG A 384 17.63 -5.96 -19.85
C ARG A 384 17.84 -7.42 -20.23
N ALA A 385 16.78 -8.20 -20.39
CA ALA A 385 16.85 -9.58 -20.84
C ALA A 385 17.44 -9.67 -22.26
N GLU A 386 16.98 -8.82 -23.18
CA GLU A 386 17.46 -8.73 -24.56
C GLU A 386 18.94 -8.28 -24.62
N ASP A 387 19.35 -7.27 -23.81
CA ASP A 387 20.74 -6.86 -23.67
C ASP A 387 21.67 -8.04 -23.21
N LEU A 388 21.12 -8.98 -22.46
CA LEU A 388 21.84 -10.16 -21.97
C LEU A 388 21.74 -11.37 -22.91
N GLY A 389 21.09 -11.20 -24.07
CA GLY A 389 20.99 -12.21 -25.12
C GLY A 389 19.86 -13.24 -24.91
N ALA A 390 18.83 -12.89 -24.17
CA ALA A 390 17.58 -13.62 -24.14
C ALA A 390 16.59 -13.01 -25.15
N GLU A 391 15.56 -13.75 -25.51
CA GLU A 391 14.47 -13.29 -26.38
C GLU A 391 13.19 -13.13 -25.57
N VAL A 392 12.54 -11.98 -25.65
CA VAL A 392 11.23 -11.75 -25.03
C VAL A 392 10.15 -11.89 -26.11
N LEU A 393 9.56 -13.09 -26.17
CA LEU A 393 8.61 -13.48 -27.24
C LEU A 393 7.36 -12.64 -27.27
N ILE A 394 6.83 -12.32 -26.09
CA ILE A 394 5.56 -11.60 -25.97
C ILE A 394 5.49 -10.86 -24.64
N GLN A 395 4.92 -9.65 -24.68
CA GLN A 395 4.59 -8.86 -23.50
C GLN A 395 3.07 -8.64 -23.48
N GLU A 396 2.40 -9.24 -22.52
CA GLU A 396 0.97 -9.13 -22.32
C GLU A 396 0.63 -8.20 -21.17
N TRP A 397 -0.52 -7.56 -21.28
CA TRP A 397 -0.96 -6.53 -20.37
C TRP A 397 -2.37 -6.79 -19.88
N TYR A 398 -2.66 -6.41 -18.64
CA TYR A 398 -4.00 -6.40 -18.08
C TYR A 398 -4.32 -5.07 -17.41
N GLU A 399 -5.59 -4.68 -17.42
CA GLU A 399 -6.04 -3.47 -16.71
C GLU A 399 -6.19 -3.78 -15.21
N PRO A 400 -5.81 -2.86 -14.31
CA PRO A 400 -6.06 -3.03 -12.88
C PRO A 400 -7.53 -3.38 -12.59
N GLY A 401 -7.75 -4.39 -11.76
CA GLY A 401 -9.08 -4.92 -11.45
C GLY A 401 -9.58 -5.99 -12.43
N THR A 402 -8.76 -6.42 -13.39
CA THR A 402 -9.04 -7.60 -14.22
C THR A 402 -9.16 -8.85 -13.33
N THR A 403 -10.10 -9.74 -13.65
CA THR A 403 -10.29 -11.02 -12.96
C THR A 403 -10.19 -12.22 -13.89
N ASP A 404 -10.17 -12.02 -15.19
CA ASP A 404 -10.07 -13.06 -16.22
C ASP A 404 -8.87 -12.78 -17.14
N TYR A 405 -7.88 -13.65 -17.09
CA TYR A 405 -6.60 -13.52 -17.80
C TYR A 405 -6.45 -14.54 -18.93
N ARG A 406 -7.50 -15.30 -19.26
CA ARG A 406 -7.46 -16.38 -20.27
C ARG A 406 -6.96 -15.90 -21.61
N ARG A 407 -7.38 -14.72 -22.07
CA ARG A 407 -6.96 -14.16 -23.37
C ARG A 407 -5.45 -13.87 -23.42
N GLN A 408 -4.89 -13.37 -22.34
CA GLN A 408 -3.46 -13.12 -22.24
C GLN A 408 -2.69 -14.43 -22.29
N PHE A 409 -3.13 -15.42 -21.50
CA PHE A 409 -2.50 -16.73 -21.48
C PHE A 409 -2.65 -17.51 -22.79
N GLU A 410 -3.77 -17.39 -23.49
CA GLU A 410 -3.94 -17.93 -24.84
C GLU A 410 -2.89 -17.37 -25.82
N ARG A 411 -2.62 -16.05 -25.77
CA ARG A 411 -1.59 -15.42 -26.62
C ARG A 411 -0.18 -15.84 -26.23
N ILE A 412 0.13 -15.90 -24.92
CA ILE A 412 1.41 -16.38 -24.43
C ILE A 412 1.62 -17.85 -24.84
N ARG A 413 0.61 -18.68 -24.68
CA ARG A 413 0.63 -20.07 -25.09
C ARG A 413 0.85 -20.22 -26.60
N SER A 414 0.15 -19.44 -27.41
CA SER A 414 0.29 -19.46 -28.87
C SER A 414 1.69 -19.06 -29.31
N ALA A 415 2.31 -18.07 -28.68
CA ALA A 415 3.70 -17.67 -28.94
C ALA A 415 4.68 -18.79 -28.59
N GLY A 416 4.50 -19.48 -27.45
CA GLY A 416 5.34 -20.59 -27.06
C GLY A 416 5.19 -21.82 -27.97
N LEU A 417 3.97 -22.16 -28.41
CA LEU A 417 3.73 -23.24 -29.36
C LEU A 417 4.35 -22.97 -30.72
N ALA A 418 4.37 -21.70 -31.17
CA ALA A 418 5.02 -21.33 -32.43
C ALA A 418 6.53 -21.63 -32.41
N LEU A 419 7.19 -21.55 -31.25
CA LEU A 419 8.59 -21.95 -31.10
C LEU A 419 8.79 -23.48 -31.05
N GLN A 420 7.79 -24.23 -30.64
CA GLN A 420 7.85 -25.69 -30.59
C GLN A 420 7.55 -26.33 -31.96
N ALA A 421 6.95 -25.58 -32.87
CA ALA A 421 6.64 -26.09 -34.21
C ALA A 421 7.92 -26.47 -34.94
N PRO A 422 7.98 -27.65 -35.59
CA PRO A 422 9.13 -28.05 -36.40
C PRO A 422 9.40 -27.03 -37.51
N ASP A 423 10.68 -26.75 -37.81
CA ASP A 423 11.12 -25.82 -38.87
C ASP A 423 10.56 -26.15 -40.27
N ASP A 424 10.17 -27.40 -40.48
CA ASP A 424 9.59 -27.89 -41.74
C ASP A 424 8.23 -27.21 -42.08
N LEU A 425 7.44 -26.84 -41.06
CA LEU A 425 6.16 -26.14 -41.27
C LEU A 425 6.33 -24.69 -41.69
N ALA A 426 7.37 -24.03 -41.19
CA ALA A 426 7.69 -22.64 -41.59
C ALA A 426 8.14 -22.56 -43.06
N SER A 427 8.90 -23.56 -43.53
CA SER A 427 9.37 -23.65 -44.93
C SER A 427 8.25 -23.99 -45.93
N GLU A 428 7.22 -24.75 -45.52
CA GLU A 428 6.03 -25.02 -46.34
C GLU A 428 5.15 -23.76 -46.50
N ILE A 429 5.01 -22.95 -45.48
CA ILE A 429 4.23 -21.72 -45.56
C ILE A 429 4.93 -20.68 -46.49
N ASP A 430 6.24 -20.52 -46.39
CA ASP A 430 7.02 -19.64 -47.29
C ASP A 430 7.04 -20.12 -48.72
N SER A 431 7.03 -21.44 -48.99
CA SER A 431 6.95 -22.02 -50.35
C SER A 431 5.56 -21.86 -50.99
N LEU A 432 4.49 -21.74 -50.16
CA LEU A 432 3.11 -21.52 -50.64
C LEU A 432 2.82 -20.04 -50.93
N ILE A 433 3.60 -19.09 -50.41
CA ILE A 433 3.46 -17.65 -50.66
C ILE A 433 4.15 -17.22 -51.96
N LEU A 434 5.12 -17.99 -52.48
CA LEU A 434 5.87 -17.67 -53.72
C LEU A 434 5.16 -18.07 -55.02
N GLY A 435 4.02 -18.72 -54.97
CA GLY A 435 3.20 -19.05 -56.13
C GLY A 435 1.87 -18.29 -56.11
N ASN A 436 1.57 -17.49 -57.11
CA ASN A 436 0.30 -16.78 -57.33
C ASN A 436 -0.93 -17.71 -57.49
N ILE A 437 -1.04 -18.76 -56.71
CA ILE A 437 -2.17 -19.71 -56.74
C ILE A 437 -2.84 -19.64 -55.37
N ARG A 438 -4.05 -19.05 -55.33
CA ARG A 438 -4.94 -19.18 -54.15
C ARG A 438 -5.37 -20.64 -54.06
N VAL A 439 -4.69 -21.41 -53.24
CA VAL A 439 -5.17 -22.72 -52.82
C VAL A 439 -6.22 -22.47 -51.72
N ALA A 440 -7.42 -23.02 -51.90
CA ALA A 440 -8.45 -23.00 -50.89
C ALA A 440 -7.87 -23.63 -49.59
N PRO A 441 -8.15 -23.04 -48.41
CA PRO A 441 -7.69 -23.66 -47.17
C PRO A 441 -8.19 -25.11 -47.10
N PRO A 442 -7.37 -26.05 -46.61
CA PRO A 442 -7.83 -27.40 -46.42
C PRO A 442 -9.07 -27.42 -45.54
N PRO A 443 -10.01 -28.35 -45.77
CA PRO A 443 -11.22 -28.44 -44.93
C PRO A 443 -10.77 -28.63 -43.48
N PRO A 444 -11.51 -28.03 -42.51
CA PRO A 444 -11.15 -28.15 -41.11
C PRO A 444 -11.08 -29.63 -40.74
N VAL A 445 -9.93 -30.05 -40.24
CA VAL A 445 -9.77 -31.42 -39.70
C VAL A 445 -10.74 -31.47 -38.50
N ILE A 446 -11.76 -32.31 -38.62
CA ILE A 446 -12.64 -32.62 -37.49
C ILE A 446 -11.80 -33.49 -36.56
N VAL A 447 -11.15 -32.87 -35.62
CA VAL A 447 -10.45 -33.55 -34.53
C VAL A 447 -11.53 -33.93 -33.52
N ASP A 448 -11.59 -35.23 -33.22
CA ASP A 448 -12.47 -35.76 -32.17
C ASP A 448 -12.10 -35.04 -30.84
N PRO A 449 -13.05 -34.35 -30.18
CA PRO A 449 -12.76 -33.58 -28.95
C PRO A 449 -12.17 -34.46 -27.84
N ASP A 450 -12.43 -35.77 -27.86
CA ASP A 450 -11.95 -36.71 -26.82
C ASP A 450 -10.51 -37.20 -27.07
N THR A 451 -9.85 -36.85 -28.21
CA THR A 451 -8.50 -37.27 -28.57
C THR A 451 -7.47 -36.14 -28.60
N VAL A 452 -7.86 -34.88 -28.33
CA VAL A 452 -6.93 -33.76 -28.27
C VAL A 452 -6.11 -33.87 -26.98
N GLN A 453 -4.92 -34.48 -27.05
CA GLN A 453 -3.90 -34.23 -26.03
C GLN A 453 -3.50 -32.73 -26.14
N LEU A 454 -3.92 -31.94 -25.16
CA LEU A 454 -3.55 -30.53 -25.09
C LEU A 454 -2.02 -30.45 -24.91
N GLU A 455 -1.33 -30.01 -25.95
CA GLU A 455 0.13 -29.87 -25.96
C GLU A 455 0.55 -28.82 -24.90
N VAL A 456 1.51 -29.20 -24.05
CA VAL A 456 2.10 -28.31 -23.05
C VAL A 456 3.20 -27.48 -23.71
N VAL A 457 3.23 -26.19 -23.48
CA VAL A 457 4.31 -25.31 -23.92
C VAL A 457 5.51 -25.50 -23.00
N GLU A 458 6.63 -25.98 -23.54
CA GLU A 458 7.91 -26.19 -22.84
C GLU A 458 9.01 -25.25 -23.40
N ALA A 459 8.82 -24.63 -24.58
CA ALA A 459 9.79 -23.78 -25.23
C ALA A 459 9.90 -22.38 -24.58
N LEU A 460 9.02 -22.04 -23.65
CA LEU A 460 9.06 -20.79 -22.89
C LEU A 460 9.76 -21.05 -21.55
N ASP A 461 11.03 -20.65 -21.43
CA ASP A 461 11.84 -20.89 -20.23
C ASP A 461 11.31 -20.15 -18.99
N GLY A 462 10.84 -18.89 -19.16
CA GLY A 462 10.39 -18.09 -18.04
C GLY A 462 9.29 -17.08 -18.37
N ILE A 463 8.46 -16.80 -17.39
CA ILE A 463 7.42 -15.77 -17.48
C ILE A 463 7.51 -14.80 -16.30
N LEU A 464 7.65 -13.51 -16.59
CA LEU A 464 7.50 -12.46 -15.58
C LEU A 464 6.01 -12.18 -15.34
N ILE A 465 5.56 -12.28 -14.10
CA ILE A 465 4.23 -11.83 -13.66
C ILE A 465 4.41 -10.65 -12.70
N ALA A 466 4.06 -9.44 -13.16
CA ALA A 466 4.22 -8.20 -12.42
C ALA A 466 2.85 -7.55 -12.12
N GLY A 467 2.51 -7.49 -10.84
CA GLY A 467 1.26 -6.94 -10.34
C GLY A 467 1.24 -6.89 -8.82
N GLY A 468 0.13 -6.41 -8.24
CA GLY A 468 -0.10 -6.42 -6.80
C GLY A 468 -0.44 -7.82 -6.25
N ALA A 469 -0.40 -7.97 -4.94
CA ALA A 469 -0.70 -9.25 -4.28
C ALA A 469 -2.10 -9.80 -4.62
N GLU A 470 -3.10 -8.94 -4.74
CA GLU A 470 -4.46 -9.32 -5.11
C GLU A 470 -4.54 -9.86 -6.55
N ASP A 471 -3.81 -9.24 -7.49
CA ASP A 471 -3.73 -9.69 -8.88
C ASP A 471 -3.04 -11.06 -8.97
N ILE A 472 -1.92 -11.24 -8.26
CA ILE A 472 -1.16 -12.48 -8.27
C ILE A 472 -2.01 -13.67 -7.82
N LEU A 473 -2.84 -13.49 -6.79
CA LEU A 473 -3.76 -14.52 -6.30
C LEU A 473 -4.82 -14.93 -7.33
N LEU A 474 -5.18 -14.04 -8.25
CA LEU A 474 -6.11 -14.33 -9.35
C LEU A 474 -5.39 -14.88 -10.58
N ILE A 475 -4.17 -14.43 -10.84
CA ILE A 475 -3.36 -14.82 -12.02
C ILE A 475 -2.81 -16.24 -11.86
N ALA A 476 -2.21 -16.58 -10.71
CA ALA A 476 -1.48 -17.82 -10.53
C ALA A 476 -2.30 -19.10 -10.80
N PRO A 477 -3.56 -19.25 -10.34
CA PRO A 477 -4.38 -20.41 -10.69
C PRO A 477 -4.71 -20.48 -12.18
N GLN A 478 -4.92 -19.34 -12.85
CA GLN A 478 -5.24 -19.29 -14.28
C GLN A 478 -4.02 -19.61 -15.14
N PHE A 479 -2.84 -19.16 -14.72
CA PHE A 479 -1.57 -19.54 -15.37
C PHE A 479 -1.34 -21.04 -15.31
N HIS A 480 -1.56 -21.66 -14.16
CA HIS A 480 -1.44 -23.12 -14.02
C HIS A 480 -2.36 -23.89 -14.99
N SER A 481 -3.54 -23.32 -15.28
CA SER A 481 -4.49 -23.92 -16.23
C SER A 481 -4.15 -23.66 -17.69
N ALA A 482 -3.19 -22.78 -17.99
CA ALA A 482 -2.84 -22.37 -19.35
C ALA A 482 -1.97 -23.39 -20.11
N LEU A 483 -1.55 -24.49 -19.46
CA LEU A 483 -0.67 -25.51 -20.05
C LEU A 483 0.66 -24.92 -20.55
N VAL A 484 1.25 -24.05 -19.80
CA VAL A 484 2.57 -23.44 -20.02
C VAL A 484 3.48 -23.86 -18.87
N SER A 485 4.55 -24.60 -19.19
CA SER A 485 5.57 -25.02 -18.24
C SER A 485 6.73 -24.02 -18.32
N SER A 486 6.77 -23.08 -17.40
CA SER A 486 7.77 -22.00 -17.35
C SER A 486 8.14 -21.66 -15.94
N GLN A 487 9.39 -21.18 -15.73
CA GLN A 487 9.78 -20.59 -14.45
C GLN A 487 9.01 -19.27 -14.23
N VAL A 488 8.22 -19.21 -13.16
CA VAL A 488 7.55 -17.97 -12.78
C VAL A 488 8.55 -17.04 -12.11
N LEU A 489 8.63 -15.83 -12.66
CA LEU A 489 9.44 -14.72 -12.17
C LEU A 489 8.50 -13.61 -11.67
N GLY A 490 8.89 -12.90 -10.61
CA GLY A 490 8.00 -11.89 -10.00
C GLY A 490 8.71 -10.61 -9.56
N SER A 491 7.88 -9.63 -9.24
CA SER A 491 8.25 -8.36 -8.63
C SER A 491 7.95 -8.35 -7.12
N ASP A 492 8.14 -7.23 -6.44
CA ASP A 492 7.90 -7.12 -4.99
C ASP A 492 6.43 -7.29 -4.56
N GLY A 493 5.46 -7.25 -5.48
CA GLY A 493 4.07 -7.63 -5.21
C GLY A 493 3.89 -9.09 -4.76
N TRP A 494 4.85 -9.96 -5.09
CA TRP A 494 4.88 -11.34 -4.63
C TRP A 494 5.33 -11.47 -3.15
N ASN A 495 6.02 -10.47 -2.62
CA ASN A 495 6.50 -10.45 -1.24
C ASN A 495 5.38 -10.06 -0.26
N HIS A 496 4.34 -10.85 -0.22
CA HIS A 496 3.20 -10.65 0.65
C HIS A 496 2.76 -11.97 1.28
N ASP A 497 2.65 -12.00 2.62
CA ASP A 497 2.27 -13.21 3.35
C ASP A 497 0.97 -13.85 2.87
N GLN A 498 0.03 -13.03 2.38
CA GLN A 498 -1.22 -13.54 1.84
C GLN A 498 -1.00 -14.31 0.55
N VAL A 499 -0.10 -13.86 -0.35
CA VAL A 499 0.25 -14.59 -1.57
C VAL A 499 0.81 -15.97 -1.23
N ALA A 500 1.71 -16.04 -0.25
CA ALA A 500 2.30 -17.30 0.16
C ALA A 500 1.27 -18.26 0.80
N ARG A 501 0.36 -17.73 1.64
CA ARG A 501 -0.64 -18.57 2.33
C ARG A 501 -1.79 -19.00 1.43
N ASP A 502 -2.36 -18.04 0.68
CA ASP A 502 -3.63 -18.24 -0.04
C ASP A 502 -3.42 -18.70 -1.49
N GLY A 503 -2.23 -18.44 -2.07
CA GLY A 503 -1.87 -18.87 -3.42
C GLY A 503 -1.65 -20.38 -3.56
N GLY A 504 -1.44 -21.08 -2.45
CA GLY A 504 -1.30 -22.55 -2.44
C GLY A 504 -0.16 -23.05 -3.33
N ASN A 505 -0.40 -24.15 -4.05
CA ASN A 505 0.60 -24.75 -4.94
C ASN A 505 0.81 -23.93 -6.24
N TYR A 506 -0.09 -22.97 -6.54
CA TYR A 506 -0.01 -22.18 -7.77
C TYR A 506 1.10 -21.12 -7.74
N VAL A 507 1.61 -20.79 -6.56
CA VAL A 507 2.68 -19.82 -6.36
C VAL A 507 4.00 -20.46 -5.92
N ASP A 508 3.99 -21.78 -5.68
CA ASP A 508 5.17 -22.51 -5.19
C ASP A 508 6.26 -22.54 -6.27
N GLY A 509 7.51 -22.27 -5.89
CA GLY A 509 8.65 -22.22 -6.81
C GLY A 509 8.80 -20.91 -7.61
N ALA A 510 7.89 -19.94 -7.47
CA ALA A 510 8.07 -18.61 -8.06
C ALA A 510 9.33 -17.94 -7.47
N VAL A 511 10.12 -17.27 -8.32
CA VAL A 511 11.30 -16.51 -7.92
C VAL A 511 11.04 -15.04 -8.17
N PHE A 512 11.19 -14.20 -7.16
CA PHE A 512 10.84 -12.78 -7.25
C PHE A 512 11.79 -11.88 -6.50
N VAL A 513 11.82 -10.62 -6.90
CA VAL A 513 12.61 -9.59 -6.22
C VAL A 513 11.80 -8.95 -5.10
N ALA A 514 12.48 -8.56 -4.03
CA ALA A 514 11.89 -7.79 -2.94
C ALA A 514 12.85 -6.71 -2.44
N LYS A 515 12.30 -5.55 -2.11
CA LYS A 515 13.04 -4.40 -1.59
C LYS A 515 13.33 -4.53 -0.10
N TYR A 516 12.57 -5.33 0.61
CA TYR A 516 12.65 -5.51 2.05
C TYR A 516 12.21 -6.92 2.45
N TYR A 517 12.98 -7.54 3.34
CA TYR A 517 12.66 -8.84 3.92
C TYR A 517 13.16 -8.89 5.35
N ASP A 518 12.29 -8.64 6.31
CA ASP A 518 12.62 -8.54 7.75
C ASP A 518 13.04 -9.87 8.38
N GLN A 519 12.68 -11.00 7.76
CA GLN A 519 13.08 -12.35 8.18
C GLN A 519 14.39 -12.82 7.52
N SER A 520 15.13 -11.92 6.88
CA SER A 520 16.31 -12.28 6.07
C SER A 520 17.44 -13.00 6.82
N GLY A 521 17.46 -12.93 8.15
CA GLY A 521 18.56 -13.47 8.96
C GLY A 521 19.85 -12.66 8.87
N LEU A 522 19.94 -11.63 8.03
CA LEU A 522 21.11 -10.74 7.98
C LEU A 522 21.24 -9.98 9.30
N GLU A 523 22.45 -9.96 9.85
CA GLU A 523 22.74 -9.33 11.14
C GLU A 523 22.34 -7.84 11.16
N SER A 524 22.59 -7.10 10.08
CA SER A 524 22.22 -5.70 9.96
C SER A 524 20.70 -5.48 10.06
N VAL A 525 19.91 -6.32 9.40
CA VAL A 525 18.46 -6.27 9.43
C VAL A 525 17.94 -6.63 10.83
N GLN A 526 18.43 -7.73 11.41
CA GLN A 526 18.03 -8.15 12.76
C GLN A 526 18.42 -7.13 13.83
N ASN A 527 19.58 -6.52 13.69
CA ASN A 527 20.03 -5.43 14.56
C ASN A 527 19.13 -4.19 14.47
N PHE A 528 18.66 -3.85 13.27
CA PHE A 528 17.69 -2.77 13.07
C PHE A 528 16.35 -3.12 13.69
N VAL A 529 15.78 -4.30 13.38
CA VAL A 529 14.49 -4.79 13.89
C VAL A 529 14.47 -4.74 15.42
N ASN A 530 15.48 -5.34 16.07
CA ASN A 530 15.57 -5.40 17.51
C ASN A 530 15.74 -4.02 18.15
N ALA A 531 16.56 -3.15 17.54
CA ALA A 531 16.77 -1.81 18.05
C ALA A 531 15.53 -0.91 17.90
N TYR A 532 14.84 -1.03 16.77
CA TYR A 532 13.62 -0.27 16.52
C TYR A 532 12.52 -0.66 17.52
N ARG A 533 12.30 -1.96 17.70
CA ARG A 533 11.35 -2.50 18.70
C ARG A 533 11.71 -2.07 20.11
N SER A 534 12.98 -2.19 20.49
CA SER A 534 13.46 -1.81 21.83
C SER A 534 13.27 -0.32 22.12
N ARG A 535 13.49 0.55 21.11
CA ARG A 535 13.44 1.99 21.31
C ARG A 535 12.05 2.58 21.21
N PHE A 536 11.22 2.07 20.27
CA PHE A 536 9.92 2.67 19.98
C PHE A 536 8.73 1.82 20.45
N GLY A 537 8.97 0.61 20.97
CA GLY A 537 7.91 -0.26 21.50
C GLY A 537 6.89 -0.74 20.46
N LYS A 538 7.22 -0.62 19.17
CA LYS A 538 6.37 -1.03 18.06
C LYS A 538 7.16 -1.79 17.01
N GLU A 539 6.46 -2.57 16.18
CA GLU A 539 7.08 -3.24 15.03
C GLU A 539 7.54 -2.19 14.00
N GLN A 540 8.64 -2.47 13.35
CA GLN A 540 9.14 -1.67 12.23
C GLN A 540 8.31 -1.94 10.96
N ASN A 541 8.46 -1.04 10.00
CA ASN A 541 7.97 -1.23 8.64
C ASN A 541 9.00 -0.77 7.61
N ILE A 542 8.71 -0.96 6.34
CA ILE A 542 9.61 -0.60 5.25
C ILE A 542 9.96 0.91 5.26
N VAL A 543 9.05 1.79 5.66
CA VAL A 543 9.28 3.25 5.69
C VAL A 543 10.34 3.59 6.73
N ALA A 544 10.25 2.98 7.92
CA ALA A 544 11.26 3.14 8.97
C ALA A 544 12.63 2.59 8.53
N ALA A 545 12.65 1.43 7.87
CA ALA A 545 13.87 0.81 7.36
C ALA A 545 14.54 1.68 6.28
N LEU A 546 13.78 2.22 5.32
CA LEU A 546 14.28 3.12 4.29
C LEU A 546 14.78 4.44 4.86
N GLY A 547 14.13 4.98 5.88
CA GLY A 547 14.60 6.17 6.61
C GLY A 547 15.93 5.92 7.33
N TYR A 548 16.06 4.75 7.96
CA TYR A 548 17.32 4.31 8.57
C TYR A 548 18.43 4.23 7.53
N ASP A 549 18.18 3.59 6.40
CA ASP A 549 19.17 3.39 5.33
C ASP A 549 19.56 4.70 4.63
N ALA A 550 18.64 5.64 4.48
CA ALA A 550 18.93 6.97 3.96
C ALA A 550 19.93 7.72 4.85
N MET A 551 19.69 7.72 6.16
CA MET A 551 20.61 8.32 7.11
C MET A 551 21.94 7.58 7.18
N LEU A 552 21.92 6.24 7.19
CA LEU A 552 23.10 5.39 7.19
C LEU A 552 24.00 5.69 5.99
N SER A 553 23.42 5.88 4.79
CA SER A 553 24.14 6.23 3.57
C SER A 553 24.90 7.55 3.73
N ILE A 554 24.26 8.58 4.29
CA ILE A 554 24.89 9.88 4.56
C ILE A 554 26.03 9.73 5.56
N LEU A 555 25.83 8.97 6.64
CA LEU A 555 26.86 8.74 7.66
C LEU A 555 28.07 8.03 7.08
N HIS A 556 27.87 7.01 6.23
CA HIS A 556 28.95 6.36 5.51
C HIS A 556 29.69 7.33 4.55
N GLY A 557 28.93 8.16 3.84
CA GLY A 557 29.50 9.19 2.97
C GLY A 557 30.40 10.20 3.75
N ILE A 558 29.95 10.66 4.91
CA ILE A 558 30.68 11.56 5.80
C ILE A 558 31.96 10.86 6.32
N ASN A 559 31.83 9.62 6.81
CA ASN A 559 32.97 8.83 7.29
C ASN A 559 34.02 8.56 6.20
N ALA A 560 33.60 8.48 4.94
CA ALA A 560 34.50 8.37 3.79
C ALA A 560 35.12 9.72 3.34
N GLY A 561 34.94 10.80 4.12
CA GLY A 561 35.49 12.13 3.84
C GLY A 561 34.57 13.08 3.09
N GLY A 562 33.25 12.78 3.03
CA GLY A 562 32.23 13.64 2.43
C GLY A 562 31.85 14.83 3.30
N THR A 563 32.80 15.75 3.51
CA THR A 563 32.66 16.89 4.43
C THR A 563 32.11 18.15 3.79
N THR A 564 31.95 18.17 2.49
CA THR A 564 31.26 19.22 1.71
C THR A 564 30.18 18.58 0.82
N ARG A 565 29.27 19.39 0.29
CA ARG A 565 28.17 18.91 -0.58
C ARG A 565 28.67 18.12 -1.79
N ASP A 566 29.68 18.63 -2.49
CA ASP A 566 30.29 17.96 -3.65
C ASP A 566 30.99 16.65 -3.25
N LEU A 567 31.81 16.69 -2.19
CA LEU A 567 32.49 15.49 -1.71
C LEU A 567 31.49 14.43 -1.20
N LEU A 568 30.45 14.86 -0.51
CA LEU A 568 29.41 13.93 -0.05
C LEU A 568 28.68 13.27 -1.23
N ARG A 569 28.31 14.04 -2.27
CA ARG A 569 27.75 13.50 -3.51
C ARG A 569 28.67 12.43 -4.11
N ASP A 570 29.99 12.72 -4.24
CA ASP A 570 30.95 11.79 -4.80
C ASP A 570 31.09 10.51 -3.96
N ARG A 571 31.04 10.63 -2.63
CA ARG A 571 31.10 9.47 -1.73
C ARG A 571 29.82 8.64 -1.79
N LEU A 572 28.66 9.28 -1.84
CA LEU A 572 27.38 8.57 -2.00
C LEU A 572 27.34 7.75 -3.30
N GLU A 573 27.82 8.30 -4.41
CA GLU A 573 27.84 7.62 -5.71
C GLU A 573 28.74 6.37 -5.73
N THR A 574 29.67 6.26 -4.81
CA THR A 574 30.61 5.11 -4.70
C THR A 574 30.23 4.11 -3.61
N LEU A 575 29.12 4.31 -2.90
CA LEU A 575 28.68 3.37 -1.88
C LEU A 575 28.24 2.04 -2.51
N THR A 576 28.83 0.95 -2.05
CA THR A 576 28.49 -0.40 -2.50
C THR A 576 28.46 -1.37 -1.32
N ASN A 577 27.46 -2.27 -1.31
CA ASN A 577 27.31 -3.34 -0.33
C ASN A 577 27.32 -2.87 1.14
N ILE A 578 26.74 -1.72 1.43
CA ILE A 578 26.59 -1.23 2.81
C ILE A 578 25.50 -2.03 3.50
N PRO A 579 25.79 -2.71 4.62
CA PRO A 579 24.79 -3.45 5.36
C PRO A 579 23.75 -2.50 6.00
N GLY A 580 22.54 -2.48 5.50
CA GLY A 580 21.46 -1.62 5.94
C GLY A 580 20.30 -2.37 6.60
N ALA A 581 19.25 -1.64 6.94
CA ALA A 581 18.01 -2.15 7.49
C ALA A 581 17.15 -2.86 6.42
N THR A 582 17.23 -2.42 5.16
CA THR A 582 16.54 -3.08 4.04
C THR A 582 17.36 -4.20 3.41
N GLY A 583 18.56 -4.47 3.89
CA GLY A 583 19.52 -5.43 3.34
C GLY A 583 20.81 -4.76 2.95
N GLN A 584 21.16 -4.78 1.68
CA GLN A 584 22.34 -4.09 1.18
C GLN A 584 21.98 -2.79 0.48
N ILE A 585 22.74 -1.74 0.73
CA ILE A 585 22.62 -0.47 0.03
C ILE A 585 23.79 -0.37 -0.94
N SER A 586 23.48 -0.16 -2.22
CA SER A 586 24.46 0.01 -3.28
C SER A 586 23.99 1.06 -4.27
N PHE A 587 24.74 2.11 -4.42
CA PHE A 587 24.62 3.05 -5.54
C PHE A 587 25.72 2.76 -6.56
N GLY A 588 25.51 3.11 -7.80
CA GLY A 588 26.48 2.91 -8.88
C GLY A 588 26.80 4.22 -9.60
N LYS A 589 27.96 4.31 -10.20
CA LYS A 589 28.33 5.48 -11.00
C LYS A 589 27.36 5.66 -12.17
N GLY A 590 26.63 6.75 -12.15
CA GLY A 590 25.55 7.02 -13.12
C GLY A 590 24.20 6.37 -12.79
N HIS A 591 24.15 5.42 -11.84
CA HIS A 591 22.92 4.78 -11.36
C HIS A 591 22.79 5.07 -9.87
N ARG A 592 22.14 6.18 -9.51
CA ARG A 592 21.98 6.63 -8.12
C ARG A 592 20.71 6.09 -7.48
N GLU A 593 20.20 4.98 -8.00
CA GLU A 593 19.14 4.16 -7.41
C GLU A 593 19.76 2.99 -6.67
N ASN A 594 19.21 2.63 -5.53
CA ASN A 594 19.67 1.46 -4.79
C ASN A 594 19.41 0.18 -5.61
N SER A 595 20.46 -0.58 -5.85
CA SER A 595 20.42 -1.87 -6.53
C SER A 595 20.38 -3.07 -5.58
N GLY A 596 20.49 -2.84 -4.28
CA GLY A 596 20.41 -3.90 -3.27
C GLY A 596 18.98 -4.41 -3.11
N MET A 597 18.72 -5.63 -3.58
CA MET A 597 17.41 -6.29 -3.49
C MET A 597 17.59 -7.74 -3.09
N TYR A 598 16.57 -8.31 -2.49
CA TYR A 598 16.49 -9.73 -2.21
C TYR A 598 15.94 -10.48 -3.41
N LEU A 599 16.43 -11.71 -3.59
CA LEU A 599 15.75 -12.73 -4.37
C LEU A 599 15.08 -13.68 -3.40
N LEU A 600 13.78 -13.81 -3.53
CA LEU A 600 12.93 -14.63 -2.67
C LEU A 600 12.20 -15.67 -3.51
N THR A 601 11.71 -16.69 -2.83
CA THR A 601 10.86 -17.73 -3.40
C THR A 601 9.76 -18.09 -2.42
N ILE A 602 8.68 -18.69 -2.92
CA ILE A 602 7.66 -19.31 -2.07
C ILE A 602 7.86 -20.80 -2.06
N ARG A 603 7.96 -21.40 -0.87
CA ARG A 603 7.98 -22.84 -0.66
C ARG A 603 7.14 -23.21 0.54
N ASN A 604 6.31 -24.23 0.38
CA ASN A 604 5.46 -24.71 1.48
C ASN A 604 4.66 -23.59 2.15
N ARG A 605 4.11 -22.66 1.36
CA ARG A 605 3.33 -21.51 1.82
C ARG A 605 4.10 -20.50 2.69
N ARG A 606 5.42 -20.43 2.51
CA ARG A 606 6.30 -19.47 3.20
C ARG A 606 7.20 -18.77 2.19
N ILE A 607 7.44 -17.51 2.47
CA ILE A 607 8.45 -16.75 1.74
C ILE A 607 9.81 -17.05 2.36
N GLU A 608 10.80 -17.34 1.55
CA GLU A 608 12.18 -17.60 1.99
C GLU A 608 13.20 -17.05 1.00
N LEU A 609 14.44 -16.89 1.45
CA LEU A 609 15.54 -16.51 0.56
C LEU A 609 15.72 -17.56 -0.53
N TYR A 610 15.78 -17.09 -1.79
CA TYR A 610 16.09 -17.97 -2.90
C TYR A 610 17.56 -18.39 -2.82
N GLN A 611 17.79 -19.69 -2.63
CA GLN A 611 19.11 -20.31 -2.67
C GLN A 611 19.12 -21.33 -3.82
N LYS A 612 20.04 -21.15 -4.76
CA LYS A 612 20.23 -22.09 -5.87
C LYS A 612 21.10 -23.25 -5.41
#